data_26170bf1bc15e17b1bf59049d8d58bd3
#
_entry.id   26170bf1bc15e17b1bf59049d8d58bd3
#
_cell.length_a   1.000
_cell.length_b   1.000
_cell.length_c   1.000
_cell.angle_alpha   90.00
_cell.angle_beta   90.00
_cell.angle_gamma   90.00
#
_symmetry.space_group_name_H-M   'P 1'
#
loop_
_entity.id
_entity.type
_entity.pdbx_description
1 polymer ?
#
loop_
_entity_poly.entity_id
_entity_poly.type
_entity_poly.pdbx_seq_one_letter_code
_entity_poly.pdbx_strand_id
1 'polypeptide(L)'
;MRLDGWKEAWQDIFSMLENKSDNIEAEINEKSEELLKDNKYLPEEEDRVVLSVKLKAFENDNKIFDSSYFLDEKGSGENTAMGKLVSITLSAAIDLIMDNKIESGVKTAPHKTEDIMYFFKILKDYKINIQQENG
;
A
#
# COMPACT_ATOMS: atom_id res chain seq x y z
N MET A 1 6.33 2.12 -4.89
CA MET A 1 7.28 3.01 -5.58
C MET A 1 7.44 4.31 -4.80
N ARG A 2 8.55 5.00 -4.97
CA ARG A 2 8.80 6.34 -4.41
C ARG A 2 9.09 7.28 -5.57
N LEU A 3 8.88 8.57 -5.36
CA LEU A 3 9.26 9.59 -6.34
C LEU A 3 10.78 9.55 -6.57
N ASP A 4 11.19 9.86 -7.79
CA ASP A 4 12.60 10.03 -8.11
C ASP A 4 13.20 11.16 -7.26
N GLY A 5 14.45 11.01 -6.81
CA GLY A 5 15.10 11.94 -5.87
C GLY A 5 14.67 11.80 -4.40
N TRP A 6 13.77 10.85 -4.07
CA TRP A 6 13.30 10.68 -2.69
C TRP A 6 14.46 10.39 -1.71
N LYS A 7 15.40 9.57 -2.11
CA LYS A 7 16.54 9.17 -1.26
C LYS A 7 17.42 10.36 -0.92
N GLU A 8 17.69 11.19 -1.92
CA GLU A 8 18.50 12.40 -1.79
C GLU A 8 17.77 13.43 -0.91
N ALA A 9 16.48 13.63 -1.10
CA ALA A 9 15.66 14.54 -0.32
C ALA A 9 15.57 14.15 1.16
N TRP A 10 15.72 12.86 1.48
CA TRP A 10 15.66 12.35 2.86
C TRP A 10 17.04 12.17 3.52
N GLN A 11 18.13 12.53 2.84
CA GLN A 11 19.49 12.31 3.33
C GLN A 11 19.75 12.99 4.69
N ASP A 12 19.26 14.21 4.89
CA ASP A 12 19.43 14.94 6.15
C ASP A 12 18.67 14.28 7.30
N ILE A 13 17.48 13.73 7.02
CA ILE A 13 16.68 12.98 8.00
C ILE A 13 17.39 11.67 8.36
N PHE A 14 17.95 10.95 7.40
CA PHE A 14 18.72 9.74 7.68
C PHE A 14 19.95 10.05 8.53
N SER A 15 20.68 11.13 8.22
CA SER A 15 21.84 11.56 9.00
C SER A 15 21.47 11.95 10.44
N MET A 16 20.33 12.61 10.63
CA MET A 16 19.78 12.93 11.95
C MET A 16 19.49 11.66 12.76
N LEU A 17 18.84 10.65 12.14
CA LEU A 17 18.49 9.39 12.80
C LEU A 17 19.73 8.53 13.15
N GLU A 18 20.80 8.61 12.36
CA GLU A 18 22.07 7.92 12.62
C GLU A 18 22.85 8.54 13.80
N ASN A 19 22.70 9.82 14.02
CA ASN A 19 23.40 10.59 15.07
C ASN A 19 22.76 10.43 16.46
N LYS A 20 22.26 9.32 16.85
CA LYS A 20 21.70 8.92 18.16
C LYS A 20 21.89 9.97 19.27
N SER A 21 21.19 11.09 19.21
CA SER A 21 21.20 12.09 20.28
C SER A 21 20.39 11.59 21.49
N ASP A 22 20.73 12.03 22.68
CA ASP A 22 19.96 11.71 23.90
C ASP A 22 18.51 12.26 23.83
N ASN A 23 18.22 13.13 22.86
CA ASN A 23 16.93 13.78 22.66
C ASN A 23 16.27 13.42 21.32
N ILE A 24 16.64 12.29 20.72
CA ILE A 24 16.21 11.87 19.37
C ILE A 24 14.70 11.84 19.20
N GLU A 25 13.96 11.47 20.24
CA GLU A 25 12.48 11.42 20.18
C GLU A 25 11.87 12.81 20.00
N ALA A 26 12.39 13.82 20.70
CA ALA A 26 11.94 15.21 20.53
C ALA A 26 12.30 15.75 19.14
N GLU A 27 13.50 15.46 18.66
CA GLU A 27 13.95 15.86 17.32
C GLU A 27 13.09 15.21 16.21
N ILE A 28 12.72 13.93 16.37
CA ILE A 28 11.81 13.23 15.45
C ILE A 28 10.44 13.90 15.46
N ASN A 29 9.89 14.21 16.61
CA ASN A 29 8.59 14.86 16.73
C ASN A 29 8.58 16.24 16.07
N GLU A 30 9.59 17.08 16.36
CA GLU A 30 9.74 18.40 15.75
C GLU A 30 9.84 18.29 14.21
N LYS A 31 10.67 17.37 13.71
CA LYS A 31 10.83 17.16 12.27
C LYS A 31 9.56 16.61 11.62
N SER A 32 8.82 15.78 12.32
CA SER A 32 7.52 15.25 11.84
C SER A 32 6.48 16.37 11.72
N GLU A 33 6.42 17.30 12.67
CA GLU A 33 5.53 18.45 12.62
C GLU A 33 5.88 19.41 11.47
N GLU A 34 7.18 19.67 11.26
CA GLU A 34 7.68 20.46 10.13
C GLU A 34 7.27 19.83 8.80
N LEU A 35 7.54 18.52 8.61
CA LEU A 35 7.19 17.80 7.40
C LEU A 35 5.68 17.77 7.15
N LEU A 36 4.87 17.58 8.20
CA LEU A 36 3.42 17.61 8.09
C LEU A 36 2.91 18.97 7.62
N LYS A 37 3.49 20.05 8.14
CA LYS A 37 3.12 21.42 7.78
C LYS A 37 3.46 21.72 6.32
N ASP A 38 4.67 21.35 5.88
CA ASP A 38 5.18 21.68 4.56
C ASP A 38 4.65 20.78 3.44
N ASN A 39 4.18 19.58 3.80
CA ASN A 39 3.68 18.59 2.84
C ASN A 39 2.19 18.27 3.01
N LYS A 40 1.43 19.18 3.62
CA LYS A 40 0.00 18.99 3.77
C LYS A 40 -0.70 19.11 2.41
N TYR A 41 -1.53 18.13 2.10
CA TYR A 41 -2.40 18.20 0.91
C TYR A 41 -3.30 19.45 0.95
N LEU A 42 -3.41 20.11 -0.18
CA LEU A 42 -4.40 21.15 -0.34
C LEU A 42 -5.81 20.54 -0.43
N PRO A 43 -6.88 21.27 -0.06
CA PRO A 43 -8.25 20.75 -0.09
C PRO A 43 -8.68 20.19 -1.45
N GLU A 44 -8.14 20.72 -2.54
CA GLU A 44 -8.45 20.32 -3.91
C GLU A 44 -7.42 19.34 -4.51
N GLU A 45 -6.41 18.96 -3.73
CA GLU A 45 -5.34 18.10 -4.21
C GLU A 45 -5.73 16.62 -4.11
N GLU A 46 -5.68 15.95 -5.26
CA GLU A 46 -5.97 14.52 -5.35
C GLU A 46 -4.75 13.70 -4.94
N ASP A 47 -4.94 12.76 -4.01
CA ASP A 47 -3.93 11.76 -3.71
C ASP A 47 -3.84 10.71 -4.82
N ARG A 48 -2.71 10.02 -4.90
CA ARG A 48 -2.48 8.94 -5.87
C ARG A 48 -1.75 7.80 -5.21
N VAL A 49 -2.28 6.59 -5.37
CA VAL A 49 -1.62 5.35 -4.93
C VAL A 49 -1.18 4.55 -6.14
N VAL A 50 0.12 4.28 -6.22
CA VAL A 50 0.72 3.44 -7.26
C VAL A 50 1.36 2.23 -6.58
N LEU A 51 0.93 1.03 -6.98
CA LEU A 51 1.47 -0.23 -6.50
C LEU A 51 1.97 -1.06 -7.68
N SER A 52 3.16 -1.61 -7.55
CA SER A 52 3.71 -2.58 -8.50
C SER A 52 4.26 -3.78 -7.73
N VAL A 53 3.75 -4.96 -8.05
CA VAL A 53 4.20 -6.23 -7.47
C VAL A 53 4.64 -7.14 -8.58
N LYS A 54 5.87 -7.66 -8.49
CA LYS A 54 6.42 -8.61 -9.45
C LYS A 54 6.78 -9.90 -8.73
N LEU A 55 6.22 -11.01 -9.21
CA LEU A 55 6.43 -12.35 -8.67
C LEU A 55 7.12 -13.21 -9.70
N LYS A 56 8.19 -13.88 -9.27
CA LYS A 56 8.89 -14.89 -10.08
C LYS A 56 9.09 -16.14 -9.23
N ALA A 57 8.78 -17.30 -9.78
CA ALA A 57 9.11 -18.57 -9.16
C ALA A 57 10.02 -19.38 -10.08
N PHE A 58 10.95 -20.12 -9.46
CA PHE A 58 11.93 -20.95 -10.13
C PHE A 58 11.89 -22.37 -9.55
N GLU A 59 12.07 -23.35 -10.40
CA GLU A 59 12.29 -24.74 -10.04
C GLU A 59 13.53 -25.24 -10.79
N ASN A 60 14.54 -25.71 -10.06
CA ASN A 60 15.83 -26.14 -10.62
C ASN A 60 16.40 -25.12 -11.64
N ASP A 61 16.47 -23.84 -11.25
CA ASP A 61 16.91 -22.70 -12.05
C ASP A 61 16.02 -22.38 -13.29
N ASN A 62 14.97 -23.13 -13.55
CA ASN A 62 14.01 -22.84 -14.59
C ASN A 62 12.90 -21.92 -14.05
N LYS A 63 12.65 -20.83 -14.76
CA LYS A 63 11.56 -19.92 -14.42
C LYS A 63 10.23 -20.62 -14.75
N ILE A 64 9.44 -20.95 -13.71
CA ILE A 64 8.13 -21.62 -13.84
C ILE A 64 6.96 -20.64 -13.70
N PHE A 65 7.21 -19.44 -13.18
CA PHE A 65 6.19 -18.39 -13.02
C PHE A 65 6.83 -17.01 -13.12
N ASP A 66 6.21 -16.12 -13.87
CA ASP A 66 6.56 -14.70 -13.94
C ASP A 66 5.26 -13.89 -14.14
N SER A 67 4.91 -13.06 -13.19
CA SER A 67 3.74 -12.20 -13.31
C SER A 67 3.95 -10.89 -12.59
N SER A 68 3.47 -9.82 -13.18
CA SER A 68 3.52 -8.47 -12.62
C SER A 68 2.08 -7.97 -12.42
N TYR A 69 1.83 -7.33 -11.30
CA TYR A 69 0.57 -6.68 -10.99
C TYR A 69 0.82 -5.20 -10.80
N PHE A 70 -0.02 -4.39 -11.39
CA PHE A 70 0.09 -2.94 -11.35
C PHE A 70 -1.26 -2.31 -11.00
N LEU A 71 -1.23 -1.36 -10.08
CA LEU A 71 -2.36 -0.54 -9.69
C LEU A 71 -1.94 0.92 -9.73
N ASP A 72 -2.81 1.75 -10.29
CA ASP A 72 -2.69 3.21 -10.30
C ASP A 72 -4.09 3.80 -10.01
N GLU A 73 -4.29 4.24 -8.79
CA GLU A 73 -5.56 4.77 -8.31
C GLU A 73 -5.38 6.23 -7.88
N LYS A 74 -6.30 7.08 -8.34
CA LYS A 74 -6.37 8.49 -7.94
C LYS A 74 -7.59 8.73 -7.06
N GLY A 75 -7.42 9.58 -6.08
CA GLY A 75 -8.52 10.11 -5.29
C GLY A 75 -9.36 11.13 -6.07
N SER A 76 -10.52 11.47 -5.53
CA SER A 76 -11.38 12.53 -6.06
C SER A 76 -12.14 13.17 -4.91
N GLY A 77 -11.91 14.46 -4.67
CA GLY A 77 -12.56 15.20 -3.59
C GLY A 77 -12.36 14.55 -2.22
N GLU A 78 -13.44 14.27 -1.50
CA GLU A 78 -13.40 13.64 -0.17
C GLU A 78 -13.03 12.15 -0.21
N ASN A 79 -13.05 11.51 -1.39
CA ASN A 79 -12.72 10.10 -1.57
C ASN A 79 -11.24 9.93 -1.95
N THR A 80 -10.36 9.90 -0.97
CA THR A 80 -8.94 9.70 -1.21
C THR A 80 -8.66 8.30 -1.76
N ALA A 81 -7.66 8.17 -2.64
CA ALA A 81 -7.23 6.87 -3.19
C ALA A 81 -6.81 5.91 -2.06
N MET A 82 -6.05 6.39 -1.09
CA MET A 82 -5.63 5.60 0.06
C MET A 82 -6.83 5.17 0.91
N GLY A 83 -7.74 6.11 1.24
CA GLY A 83 -8.95 5.82 2.01
C GLY A 83 -9.84 4.78 1.32
N LYS A 84 -10.05 4.93 0.02
CA LYS A 84 -10.82 4.00 -0.82
C LYS A 84 -10.20 2.58 -0.80
N LEU A 85 -8.90 2.46 -1.07
CA LEU A 85 -8.21 1.17 -1.10
C LEU A 85 -8.22 0.45 0.25
N VAL A 86 -8.02 1.18 1.35
CA VAL A 86 -8.03 0.61 2.71
C VAL A 86 -9.45 0.21 3.11
N SER A 87 -10.45 1.07 2.92
CA SER A 87 -11.82 0.80 3.38
C SER A 87 -12.48 -0.34 2.60
N ILE A 88 -12.28 -0.42 1.27
CA ILE A 88 -12.86 -1.48 0.44
C ILE A 88 -12.27 -2.85 0.79
N THR A 89 -10.95 -2.93 0.97
CA THR A 89 -10.30 -4.20 1.35
C THR A 89 -10.70 -4.63 2.77
N LEU A 90 -10.85 -3.69 3.70
CA LEU A 90 -11.36 -3.98 5.03
C LEU A 90 -12.82 -4.48 4.99
N SER A 91 -13.69 -3.84 4.21
CA SER A 91 -15.08 -4.29 4.04
C SER A 91 -15.15 -5.71 3.47
N ALA A 92 -14.33 -6.02 2.45
CA ALA A 92 -14.26 -7.37 1.90
C ALA A 92 -13.83 -8.41 2.95
N ALA A 93 -12.89 -8.07 3.83
CA ALA A 93 -12.49 -8.94 4.93
C ALA A 93 -13.63 -9.14 5.95
N ILE A 94 -14.36 -8.08 6.29
CA ILE A 94 -15.52 -8.15 7.20
C ILE A 94 -16.60 -9.06 6.60
N ASP A 95 -16.91 -8.94 5.31
CA ASP A 95 -17.89 -9.82 4.63
C ASP A 95 -17.49 -11.30 4.75
N LEU A 96 -16.21 -11.62 4.53
CA LEU A 96 -15.74 -13.02 4.68
C LEU A 96 -15.84 -13.52 6.13
N ILE A 97 -15.65 -12.64 7.12
CA ILE A 97 -15.85 -12.98 8.54
C ILE A 97 -17.34 -13.24 8.83
N MET A 98 -18.21 -12.35 8.37
CA MET A 98 -19.67 -12.47 8.55
C MET A 98 -20.24 -13.73 7.90
N ASP A 99 -19.66 -14.14 6.77
CA ASP A 99 -20.00 -15.38 6.06
C ASP A 99 -19.37 -16.64 6.70
N ASN A 100 -18.67 -16.51 7.83
CA ASN A 100 -17.92 -17.60 8.49
C ASN A 100 -16.88 -18.29 7.57
N LYS A 101 -16.33 -17.58 6.60
CA LYS A 101 -15.27 -18.08 5.70
C LYS A 101 -13.88 -17.96 6.30
N ILE A 102 -13.71 -17.08 7.28
CA ILE A 102 -12.45 -16.88 8.02
C ILE A 102 -12.62 -17.44 9.42
N GLU A 103 -11.75 -18.36 9.79
CA GLU A 103 -11.70 -18.93 11.15
C GLU A 103 -11.28 -17.88 12.18
N SER A 104 -11.71 -18.04 13.43
CA SER A 104 -11.31 -17.17 14.55
C SER A 104 -9.80 -17.17 14.78
N GLY A 105 -9.29 -16.06 15.32
CA GLY A 105 -7.89 -15.88 15.71
C GLY A 105 -7.15 -14.86 14.85
N VAL A 106 -5.86 -14.70 15.11
CA VAL A 106 -4.99 -13.84 14.32
C VAL A 106 -4.65 -14.55 13.03
N LYS A 107 -4.96 -13.95 11.90
CA LYS A 107 -4.74 -14.49 10.57
C LYS A 107 -3.83 -13.57 9.75
N THR A 108 -3.12 -14.16 8.80
CA THR A 108 -2.39 -13.44 7.75
C THR A 108 -3.34 -12.99 6.64
N ALA A 109 -2.80 -12.38 5.59
CA ALA A 109 -3.55 -12.10 4.37
C ALA A 109 -4.20 -13.39 3.80
N PRO A 110 -5.30 -13.28 3.04
CA PRO A 110 -5.95 -14.42 2.43
C PRO A 110 -4.98 -15.25 1.59
N HIS A 111 -5.04 -16.57 1.73
CA HIS A 111 -4.19 -17.51 1.01
C HIS A 111 -4.99 -18.56 0.20
N LYS A 112 -6.29 -18.71 0.47
CA LYS A 112 -7.17 -19.55 -0.33
C LYS A 112 -7.54 -18.82 -1.62
N THR A 113 -7.47 -19.51 -2.75
CA THR A 113 -7.76 -18.93 -4.07
C THR A 113 -9.15 -18.28 -4.13
N GLU A 114 -10.17 -18.91 -3.55
CA GLU A 114 -11.54 -18.38 -3.50
C GLU A 114 -11.65 -17.04 -2.78
N ASP A 115 -10.95 -16.88 -1.63
CA ASP A 115 -10.95 -15.64 -0.86
C ASP A 115 -10.20 -14.54 -1.64
N ILE A 116 -9.05 -14.88 -2.25
CA ILE A 116 -8.29 -13.95 -3.09
C ILE A 116 -9.14 -13.46 -4.26
N MET A 117 -9.85 -14.38 -4.96
CA MET A 117 -10.73 -14.04 -6.07
C MET A 117 -11.92 -13.17 -5.62
N TYR A 118 -12.41 -13.38 -4.40
CA TYR A 118 -13.43 -12.52 -3.83
C TYR A 118 -12.93 -11.07 -3.66
N PHE A 119 -11.72 -10.87 -3.11
CA PHE A 119 -11.11 -9.53 -3.01
C PHE A 119 -10.95 -8.87 -4.39
N PHE A 120 -10.44 -9.58 -5.38
CA PHE A 120 -10.33 -9.05 -6.75
C PHE A 120 -11.69 -8.67 -7.35
N LYS A 121 -12.73 -9.47 -7.10
CA LYS A 121 -14.09 -9.16 -7.54
C LYS A 121 -14.58 -7.87 -6.90
N ILE A 122 -14.47 -7.72 -5.58
CA ILE A 122 -14.90 -6.52 -4.86
C ILE A 122 -14.14 -5.29 -5.37
N LEU A 123 -12.82 -5.35 -5.52
CA LEU A 123 -12.04 -4.25 -6.07
C LEU A 123 -12.54 -3.84 -7.46
N LYS A 124 -12.84 -4.80 -8.33
CA LYS A 124 -13.39 -4.55 -9.67
C LYS A 124 -14.79 -3.92 -9.62
N ASP A 125 -15.68 -4.38 -8.73
CA ASP A 125 -17.03 -3.85 -8.54
C ASP A 125 -16.97 -2.36 -8.12
N TYR A 126 -15.94 -1.96 -7.36
CA TYR A 126 -15.65 -0.57 -7.00
C TYR A 126 -14.78 0.17 -8.02
N LYS A 127 -14.62 -0.39 -9.24
CA LYS A 127 -13.86 0.20 -10.36
C LYS A 127 -12.36 0.40 -10.06
N ILE A 128 -11.82 -0.33 -9.11
CA ILE A 128 -10.37 -0.39 -8.87
C ILE A 128 -9.79 -1.44 -9.82
N ASN A 129 -8.92 -1.01 -10.71
CA ASN A 129 -8.39 -1.86 -11.76
C ASN A 129 -6.96 -2.29 -11.46
N ILE A 130 -6.76 -3.57 -11.19
CA ILE A 130 -5.44 -4.18 -11.08
C ILE A 130 -5.11 -4.81 -12.43
N GLN A 131 -4.09 -4.28 -13.08
CA GLN A 131 -3.57 -4.81 -14.34
C GLN A 131 -2.62 -5.97 -14.03
N GLN A 132 -2.73 -7.06 -14.79
CA GLN A 132 -1.82 -8.21 -14.70
C GLN A 132 -1.11 -8.40 -16.03
N GLU A 133 0.21 -8.55 -15.98
CA GLU A 133 1.05 -8.91 -17.11
C GLU A 133 1.79 -10.20 -16.77
N ASN A 134 1.73 -11.17 -17.68
CA ASN A 134 2.49 -12.41 -17.60
C ASN A 134 3.76 -12.28 -18.46
N GLY A 135 4.91 -12.62 -17.89
CA GLY A 135 6.23 -12.56 -18.52
C GLY A 135 6.70 -13.91 -19.09
#